data_e10a57ac04fb09feed1b6ea142183bb9
#
_entry.id   e10a57ac04fb09feed1b6ea142183bb9
#
_cell.length_a   1.000
_cell.length_b   1.000
_cell.length_c   1.000
_cell.angle_alpha   90.00
_cell.angle_beta   90.00
_cell.angle_gamma   90.00
#
_symmetry.space_group_name_H-M   'P 1'
#
loop_
_entity.id
_entity.type
_entity.pdbx_description
1 polymer ?
#
loop_
_entity_poly.entity_id
_entity_poly.type
_entity_poly.pdbx_seq_one_letter_code
_entity_poly.pdbx_strand_id
1 'polypeptide(L)'
;MSQDSAGMHDATRSRTPPRPVDNTDWLKTVAIICVSAGHFGFFFMEDEQWWSVLGRFAAPPFFFLVGYSQNRTVPLHWIWIGVILTLLESSNADWTWVAPNILLSLALIRLARPYVQMLVQRHGWAAFVLLVSTFLVVLPVAAKIVDYGAEGWLWALFGLCQRQYVDGISAVGSGGETQRSSASALAATQTAGLMRLLACLVAAVVFVWQEQKEFSFPPIHLAVVIFGLCVLSVSLCLFKRGESRIQPSEKIASTLRFIGRYTLEIYAIQLACSELIVKLVPGLSP
;
A
#
# COMPACT_ATOMS: atom_id res chain seq x y z
N MET A 1 61.05 -37.49 5.32
CA MET A 1 60.55 -36.35 6.12
C MET A 1 59.89 -35.39 5.15
N SER A 2 58.58 -35.51 4.99
CA SER A 2 57.78 -34.67 4.14
C SER A 2 56.80 -33.96 5.06
N GLN A 3 56.86 -32.63 5.14
CA GLN A 3 55.97 -31.78 5.94
C GLN A 3 54.80 -31.41 5.07
N ASP A 4 53.66 -31.98 5.41
CA ASP A 4 52.34 -31.54 4.91
C ASP A 4 52.02 -30.18 5.52
N SER A 5 52.14 -29.11 4.75
CA SER A 5 51.57 -27.81 5.01
C SER A 5 50.14 -27.77 4.54
N ALA A 6 49.21 -28.22 5.39
CA ALA A 6 47.78 -28.02 5.19
C ALA A 6 47.49 -26.53 5.25
N GLY A 7 47.34 -25.90 4.10
CA GLY A 7 46.88 -24.53 3.94
C GLY A 7 45.45 -24.38 4.42
N MET A 8 45.29 -23.76 5.58
CA MET A 8 44.03 -23.35 6.16
C MET A 8 43.49 -22.18 5.33
N HIS A 9 42.76 -22.51 4.26
CA HIS A 9 41.94 -21.53 3.53
C HIS A 9 40.84 -21.06 4.47
N ASP A 10 41.14 -20.03 5.23
CA ASP A 10 40.15 -19.23 5.96
C ASP A 10 39.27 -18.52 4.91
N ALA A 11 38.18 -19.18 4.56
CA ALA A 11 37.16 -18.63 3.69
C ALA A 11 36.42 -17.52 4.46
N THR A 12 37.01 -16.35 4.56
CA THR A 12 36.32 -15.11 4.92
C THR A 12 35.23 -14.91 3.88
N ARG A 13 34.05 -15.49 4.14
CA ARG A 13 32.83 -15.14 3.46
C ARG A 13 32.67 -13.63 3.58
N SER A 14 33.00 -12.90 2.52
CA SER A 14 32.70 -11.48 2.39
C SER A 14 31.19 -11.31 2.54
N ARG A 15 30.73 -10.98 3.75
CA ARG A 15 29.33 -10.65 3.99
C ARG A 15 29.05 -9.39 3.18
N THR A 16 28.30 -9.55 2.11
CA THR A 16 27.77 -8.41 1.36
C THR A 16 27.11 -7.47 2.37
N PRO A 17 27.45 -6.18 2.38
CA PRO A 17 26.86 -5.24 3.31
C PRO A 17 25.32 -5.27 3.18
N PRO A 18 24.59 -5.21 4.29
CA PRO A 18 23.15 -5.25 4.25
C PRO A 18 22.60 -4.07 3.44
N ARG A 19 21.53 -4.31 2.68
CA ARG A 19 20.84 -3.28 1.89
C ARG A 19 20.49 -2.08 2.78
N PRO A 20 20.73 -0.83 2.35
CA PRO A 20 20.26 0.35 3.09
C PRO A 20 18.72 0.35 3.20
N VAL A 21 18.20 1.00 4.24
CA VAL A 21 16.74 1.19 4.42
C VAL A 21 16.23 2.12 3.32
N ASP A 22 15.17 1.72 2.64
CA ASP A 22 14.52 2.56 1.64
C ASP A 22 13.23 3.21 2.16
N ASN A 23 12.75 4.22 1.43
CA ASN A 23 11.53 4.93 1.78
C ASN A 23 10.30 4.01 1.80
N THR A 24 10.33 2.89 1.06
CA THR A 24 9.26 1.88 1.05
C THR A 24 9.22 1.10 2.36
N ASP A 25 10.39 0.81 2.96
CA ASP A 25 10.47 0.11 4.25
C ASP A 25 9.82 0.94 5.36
N TRP A 26 10.08 2.26 5.38
CA TRP A 26 9.43 3.18 6.31
C TRP A 26 7.93 3.24 6.12
N LEU A 27 7.47 3.45 4.89
CA LEU A 27 6.04 3.59 4.60
C LEU A 27 5.26 2.33 4.96
N LYS A 28 5.80 1.16 4.64
CA LYS A 28 5.21 -0.13 5.00
C LYS A 28 5.19 -0.36 6.51
N THR A 29 6.25 0.05 7.21
CA THR A 29 6.30 -0.09 8.67
C THR A 29 5.24 0.76 9.35
N VAL A 30 5.08 2.03 8.92
CA VAL A 30 4.01 2.89 9.43
C VAL A 30 2.64 2.27 9.15
N ALA A 31 2.40 1.79 7.93
CA ALA A 31 1.14 1.16 7.56
C ALA A 31 0.84 -0.10 8.41
N ILE A 32 1.85 -0.94 8.68
CA ILE A 32 1.68 -2.13 9.52
C ILE A 32 1.37 -1.76 10.98
N ILE A 33 2.00 -0.73 11.52
CA ILE A 33 1.68 -0.23 12.87
C ILE A 33 0.24 0.26 12.93
N CYS A 34 -0.20 1.03 11.94
CA CYS A 34 -1.57 1.54 11.86
C CYS A 34 -2.60 0.41 11.75
N VAL A 35 -2.38 -0.58 10.87
CA VAL A 35 -3.33 -1.70 10.74
C VAL A 35 -3.34 -2.57 12.00
N SER A 36 -2.18 -2.76 12.65
CA SER A 36 -2.11 -3.49 13.92
C SER A 36 -2.90 -2.80 15.03
N ALA A 37 -2.80 -1.48 15.12
CA ALA A 37 -3.58 -0.69 16.07
C ALA A 37 -5.09 -0.79 15.76
N GLY A 38 -5.48 -0.66 14.49
CA GLY A 38 -6.89 -0.78 14.08
C GLY A 38 -7.49 -2.16 14.40
N HIS A 39 -6.78 -3.24 14.06
CA HIS A 39 -7.24 -4.60 14.39
C HIS A 39 -7.29 -4.84 15.90
N PHE A 40 -6.30 -4.35 16.66
CA PHE A 40 -6.34 -4.45 18.11
C PHE A 40 -7.61 -3.80 18.70
N GLY A 41 -7.94 -2.58 18.22
CA GLY A 41 -9.19 -1.93 18.63
C GLY A 41 -10.42 -2.71 18.22
N PHE A 42 -10.48 -3.16 16.96
CA PHE A 42 -11.63 -3.89 16.43
C PHE A 42 -11.91 -5.22 17.15
N PHE A 43 -10.87 -5.97 17.53
CA PHE A 43 -11.05 -7.30 18.13
C PHE A 43 -11.11 -7.30 19.66
N PHE A 44 -10.53 -6.29 20.33
CA PHE A 44 -10.30 -6.37 21.79
C PHE A 44 -10.79 -5.17 22.58
N MET A 45 -11.28 -4.10 21.92
CA MET A 45 -11.73 -2.89 22.62
C MET A 45 -13.18 -2.57 22.26
N GLU A 46 -14.05 -2.59 23.26
CA GLU A 46 -15.42 -2.06 23.16
C GLU A 46 -15.34 -0.52 23.05
N ASP A 47 -16.09 0.08 22.12
CA ASP A 47 -16.32 1.54 21.98
C ASP A 47 -15.09 2.43 21.69
N GLU A 48 -13.91 1.86 21.41
CA GLU A 48 -12.69 2.65 21.18
C GLU A 48 -12.52 3.09 19.72
N GLN A 49 -13.24 4.12 19.33
CA GLN A 49 -13.17 4.68 17.98
C GLN A 49 -11.78 5.24 17.59
N TRP A 50 -10.93 5.59 18.58
CA TRP A 50 -9.58 6.06 18.32
C TRP A 50 -8.68 5.01 17.65
N TRP A 51 -8.82 3.75 18.00
CA TRP A 51 -8.13 2.64 17.35
C TRP A 51 -8.56 2.49 15.89
N SER A 52 -9.86 2.63 15.63
CA SER A 52 -10.40 2.65 14.29
C SER A 52 -9.84 3.81 13.47
N VAL A 53 -9.74 5.03 14.04
CA VAL A 53 -9.10 6.19 13.39
C VAL A 53 -7.68 5.88 12.97
N LEU A 54 -6.86 5.27 13.84
CA LEU A 54 -5.48 4.90 13.52
C LEU A 54 -5.42 3.85 12.39
N GLY A 55 -6.29 2.86 12.42
CA GLY A 55 -6.37 1.83 11.39
C GLY A 55 -6.61 2.37 9.98
N ARG A 56 -7.35 3.49 9.85
CA ARG A 56 -7.67 4.11 8.54
C ARG A 56 -6.45 4.57 7.76
N PHE A 57 -5.34 4.84 8.42
CA PHE A 57 -4.10 5.27 7.73
C PHE A 57 -3.29 4.13 7.12
N ALA A 58 -3.73 2.88 7.25
CA ALA A 58 -3.01 1.72 6.75
C ALA A 58 -3.28 1.41 5.27
N ALA A 59 -4.55 1.41 4.85
CA ALA A 59 -4.95 0.99 3.51
C ALA A 59 -4.40 1.90 2.38
N PRO A 60 -4.48 3.24 2.48
CA PRO A 60 -3.98 4.13 1.43
C PRO A 60 -2.52 3.87 1.04
N PRO A 61 -1.54 3.72 1.95
CA PRO A 61 -0.15 3.38 1.60
C PRO A 61 -0.01 2.05 0.87
N PHE A 62 -0.76 1.01 1.25
CA PHE A 62 -0.66 -0.29 0.61
C PHE A 62 -1.13 -0.24 -0.85
N PHE A 63 -2.30 0.33 -1.09
CA PHE A 63 -2.83 0.48 -2.44
C PHE A 63 -1.97 1.41 -3.30
N PHE A 64 -1.52 2.54 -2.74
CA PHE A 64 -0.57 3.43 -3.39
C PHE A 64 0.72 2.71 -3.82
N LEU A 65 1.33 1.92 -2.93
CA LEU A 65 2.56 1.19 -3.23
C LEU A 65 2.36 0.12 -4.31
N VAL A 66 1.21 -0.55 -4.35
CA VAL A 66 0.90 -1.49 -5.43
C VAL A 66 0.77 -0.77 -6.78
N GLY A 67 0.09 0.37 -6.81
CA GLY A 67 0.01 1.22 -7.99
C GLY A 67 1.37 1.78 -8.44
N TYR A 68 2.20 2.21 -7.49
CA TYR A 68 3.54 2.75 -7.73
C TYR A 68 4.55 1.68 -8.18
N SER A 69 4.39 0.43 -7.76
CA SER A 69 5.32 -0.67 -8.04
C SER A 69 5.30 -1.06 -9.50
N GLN A 70 6.48 -1.32 -10.08
CA GLN A 70 6.62 -1.86 -11.45
C GLN A 70 6.62 -3.41 -11.49
N ASN A 71 6.65 -4.06 -10.33
CA ASN A 71 6.67 -5.50 -10.27
C ASN A 71 5.30 -6.08 -10.69
N ARG A 72 5.31 -6.98 -11.68
CA ARG A 72 4.10 -7.58 -12.26
C ARG A 72 3.73 -8.92 -11.64
N THR A 73 4.66 -9.56 -10.93
CA THR A 73 4.42 -10.88 -10.37
C THR A 73 3.57 -10.80 -9.11
N VAL A 74 2.45 -11.50 -9.09
CA VAL A 74 1.65 -11.71 -7.88
C VAL A 74 2.12 -13.02 -7.26
N PRO A 75 2.65 -13.01 -6.03
CA PRO A 75 3.00 -14.23 -5.35
C PRO A 75 1.74 -15.09 -5.10
N LEU A 76 1.74 -16.33 -5.49
CA LEU A 76 0.59 -17.23 -5.31
C LEU A 76 0.15 -17.34 -3.84
N HIS A 77 1.08 -17.23 -2.89
CA HIS A 77 0.75 -17.27 -1.47
C HIS A 77 -0.16 -16.11 -1.04
N TRP A 78 -0.13 -14.93 -1.70
CA TRP A 78 -1.08 -13.85 -1.42
C TRP A 78 -2.53 -14.25 -1.69
N ILE A 79 -2.73 -15.00 -2.79
CA ILE A 79 -4.06 -15.47 -3.18
C ILE A 79 -4.55 -16.49 -2.16
N TRP A 80 -3.72 -17.50 -1.84
CA TRP A 80 -4.11 -18.52 -0.87
C TRP A 80 -4.36 -17.96 0.53
N ILE A 81 -3.48 -17.08 1.02
CA ILE A 81 -3.66 -16.43 2.31
C ILE A 81 -4.94 -15.58 2.29
N GLY A 82 -5.16 -14.78 1.23
CA GLY A 82 -6.37 -13.97 1.11
C GLY A 82 -7.66 -14.81 1.10
N VAL A 83 -7.66 -15.95 0.41
CA VAL A 83 -8.80 -16.89 0.42
C VAL A 83 -9.01 -17.48 1.82
N ILE A 84 -7.94 -17.93 2.48
CA ILE A 84 -8.04 -18.52 3.82
C ILE A 84 -8.58 -17.48 4.82
N LEU A 85 -8.08 -16.24 4.78
CA LEU A 85 -8.57 -15.16 5.66
C LEU A 85 -10.04 -14.85 5.40
N THR A 86 -10.46 -14.74 4.14
CA THR A 86 -11.86 -14.53 3.78
C THR A 86 -12.76 -15.67 4.29
N LEU A 87 -12.32 -16.91 4.18
CA LEU A 87 -13.06 -18.06 4.70
C LEU A 87 -13.15 -18.05 6.23
N LEU A 88 -12.07 -17.66 6.91
CA LEU A 88 -12.03 -17.54 8.37
C LEU A 88 -13.01 -16.47 8.86
N GLU A 89 -12.99 -15.31 8.23
CA GLU A 89 -13.90 -14.19 8.50
C GLU A 89 -15.37 -14.57 8.22
N SER A 90 -15.64 -15.22 7.08
CA SER A 90 -16.98 -15.71 6.73
C SER A 90 -17.48 -16.73 7.75
N SER A 91 -16.61 -17.57 8.32
CA SER A 91 -16.99 -18.55 9.35
C SER A 91 -17.37 -17.87 10.67
N ASN A 92 -16.79 -16.72 10.99
CA ASN A 92 -17.15 -15.92 12.17
C ASN A 92 -18.47 -15.16 11.96
N ALA A 93 -18.81 -14.83 10.72
CA ALA A 93 -20.04 -14.16 10.33
C ALA A 93 -21.17 -15.15 9.97
N ASP A 94 -21.20 -16.36 10.54
CA ASP A 94 -22.18 -17.41 10.29
C ASP A 94 -22.39 -17.71 8.79
N TRP A 95 -21.30 -17.72 8.02
CA TRP A 95 -21.27 -17.95 6.58
C TRP A 95 -22.10 -16.96 5.75
N THR A 96 -22.36 -15.79 6.27
CA THR A 96 -22.91 -14.68 5.46
C THR A 96 -21.86 -14.18 4.48
N TRP A 97 -22.31 -13.42 3.44
CA TRP A 97 -21.38 -12.87 2.47
C TRP A 97 -20.43 -11.87 3.14
N VAL A 98 -19.14 -12.18 3.07
CA VAL A 98 -18.04 -11.31 3.48
C VAL A 98 -17.25 -10.94 2.24
N ALA A 99 -16.91 -9.66 2.10
CA ALA A 99 -16.08 -9.19 0.99
C ALA A 99 -14.70 -9.87 1.03
N PRO A 100 -14.17 -10.34 -0.12
CA PRO A 100 -12.83 -10.91 -0.19
C PRO A 100 -11.78 -9.99 0.42
N ASN A 101 -10.90 -10.57 1.26
CA ASN A 101 -9.88 -9.86 2.03
C ASN A 101 -9.00 -8.93 1.16
N ILE A 102 -8.49 -7.85 1.74
CA ILE A 102 -7.63 -6.83 1.09
C ILE A 102 -6.49 -7.42 0.27
N LEU A 103 -5.93 -8.59 0.64
CA LEU A 103 -4.88 -9.25 -0.14
C LEU A 103 -5.33 -9.62 -1.54
N LEU A 104 -6.59 -10.04 -1.71
CA LEU A 104 -7.16 -10.34 -3.03
C LEU A 104 -7.37 -9.06 -3.83
N SER A 105 -7.80 -7.98 -3.19
CA SER A 105 -7.89 -6.65 -3.80
C SER A 105 -6.54 -6.16 -4.31
N LEU A 106 -5.49 -6.26 -3.49
CA LEU A 106 -4.11 -5.89 -3.86
C LEU A 106 -3.57 -6.76 -4.99
N ALA A 107 -3.87 -8.08 -4.99
CA ALA A 107 -3.49 -8.99 -6.05
C ALA A 107 -4.16 -8.62 -7.38
N LEU A 108 -5.47 -8.34 -7.36
CA LEU A 108 -6.25 -7.94 -8.53
C LEU A 108 -5.74 -6.63 -9.14
N ILE A 109 -5.52 -5.62 -8.30
CA ILE A 109 -4.94 -4.33 -8.73
C ILE A 109 -3.57 -4.55 -9.36
N ARG A 110 -2.73 -5.39 -8.76
CA ARG A 110 -1.39 -5.68 -9.29
C ARG A 110 -1.42 -6.36 -10.65
N LEU A 111 -2.36 -7.26 -10.88
CA LEU A 111 -2.59 -7.91 -12.17
C LEU A 111 -3.09 -6.91 -13.23
N ALA A 112 -4.02 -6.03 -12.86
CA ALA A 112 -4.61 -5.06 -13.77
C ALA A 112 -3.70 -3.84 -14.05
N ARG A 113 -2.80 -3.51 -13.13
CA ARG A 113 -1.94 -2.33 -13.20
C ARG A 113 -1.23 -2.12 -14.56
N PRO A 114 -0.60 -3.14 -15.21
CA PRO A 114 0.06 -2.93 -16.51
C PRO A 114 -0.93 -2.50 -17.59
N TYR A 115 -2.16 -3.00 -17.57
CA TYR A 115 -3.20 -2.61 -18.52
C TYR A 115 -3.68 -1.18 -18.27
N VAL A 116 -3.91 -0.81 -17.00
CA VAL A 116 -4.25 0.56 -16.60
C VAL A 116 -3.14 1.52 -17.00
N GLN A 117 -1.88 1.15 -16.77
CA GLN A 117 -0.72 1.95 -17.17
C GLN A 117 -0.68 2.16 -18.69
N MET A 118 -0.85 1.10 -19.47
CA MET A 118 -0.87 1.17 -20.93
C MET A 118 -2.01 2.07 -21.43
N LEU A 119 -3.19 1.95 -20.83
CA LEU A 119 -4.36 2.75 -21.19
C LEU A 119 -4.10 4.24 -20.93
N VAL A 120 -3.58 4.59 -19.75
CA VAL A 120 -3.26 5.98 -19.39
C VAL A 120 -2.12 6.53 -20.27
N GLN A 121 -1.10 5.74 -20.57
CA GLN A 121 -0.01 6.17 -21.44
C GLN A 121 -0.46 6.40 -22.89
N ARG A 122 -1.40 5.58 -23.39
CA ARG A 122 -1.89 5.66 -24.77
C ARG A 122 -2.89 6.79 -24.98
N HIS A 123 -3.80 6.99 -24.04
CA HIS A 123 -4.96 7.90 -24.19
C HIS A 123 -4.94 9.10 -23.23
N GLY A 124 -3.93 9.21 -22.35
CA GLY A 124 -3.72 10.35 -21.49
C GLY A 124 -4.95 10.69 -20.63
N TRP A 125 -5.38 11.95 -20.68
CA TRP A 125 -6.50 12.46 -19.92
C TRP A 125 -7.83 11.73 -20.15
N ALA A 126 -8.11 11.31 -21.39
CA ALA A 126 -9.35 10.60 -21.69
C ALA A 126 -9.45 9.28 -20.91
N ALA A 127 -8.37 8.50 -20.90
CA ALA A 127 -8.30 7.27 -20.10
C ALA A 127 -8.36 7.54 -18.60
N PHE A 128 -7.67 8.57 -18.13
CA PHE A 128 -7.67 8.94 -16.72
C PHE A 128 -9.08 9.30 -16.23
N VAL A 129 -9.78 10.19 -16.95
CA VAL A 129 -11.15 10.59 -16.61
C VAL A 129 -12.09 9.40 -16.68
N LEU A 130 -11.98 8.55 -17.72
CA LEU A 130 -12.81 7.35 -17.84
C LEU A 130 -12.60 6.40 -16.64
N LEU A 131 -11.36 6.15 -16.24
CA LEU A 131 -11.05 5.29 -15.08
C LEU A 131 -11.63 5.86 -13.79
N VAL A 132 -11.37 7.14 -13.50
CA VAL A 132 -11.91 7.81 -12.31
C VAL A 132 -13.44 7.74 -12.30
N SER A 133 -14.09 8.10 -13.41
CA SER A 133 -15.55 8.05 -13.52
C SER A 133 -16.08 6.63 -13.33
N THR A 134 -15.43 5.62 -13.92
CA THR A 134 -15.79 4.22 -13.74
C THR A 134 -15.71 3.82 -12.27
N PHE A 135 -14.60 4.14 -11.58
CA PHE A 135 -14.43 3.81 -10.16
C PHE A 135 -15.47 4.51 -9.28
N LEU A 136 -15.83 5.76 -9.58
CA LEU A 136 -16.88 6.48 -8.86
C LEU A 136 -18.28 5.86 -9.10
N VAL A 137 -18.59 5.46 -10.32
CA VAL A 137 -19.88 4.82 -10.64
C VAL A 137 -20.03 3.46 -9.99
N VAL A 138 -18.96 2.64 -9.99
CA VAL A 138 -19.01 1.30 -9.39
C VAL A 138 -18.81 1.28 -7.88
N LEU A 139 -18.44 2.41 -7.26
CA LEU A 139 -18.10 2.52 -5.85
C LEU A 139 -19.14 1.86 -4.91
N PRO A 140 -20.46 2.12 -5.04
CA PRO A 140 -21.46 1.56 -4.14
C PRO A 140 -21.60 0.03 -4.22
N VAL A 141 -21.23 -0.53 -5.38
CA VAL A 141 -21.31 -1.98 -5.63
C VAL A 141 -19.99 -2.65 -5.29
N ALA A 142 -18.88 -2.01 -5.66
CA ALA A 142 -17.54 -2.56 -5.46
C ALA A 142 -17.21 -2.79 -3.98
N ALA A 143 -17.65 -1.92 -3.09
CA ALA A 143 -17.47 -2.06 -1.64
C ALA A 143 -18.15 -3.32 -1.06
N LYS A 144 -19.19 -3.84 -1.74
CA LYS A 144 -19.87 -5.09 -1.34
C LYS A 144 -19.22 -6.35 -1.92
N ILE A 145 -18.41 -6.20 -2.97
CA ILE A 145 -17.82 -7.33 -3.70
C ILE A 145 -16.39 -7.59 -3.24
N VAL A 146 -15.64 -6.54 -2.93
CA VAL A 146 -14.19 -6.62 -2.62
C VAL A 146 -13.86 -5.60 -1.54
N ASP A 147 -13.07 -6.01 -0.55
CA ASP A 147 -12.60 -5.14 0.51
C ASP A 147 -11.84 -3.93 -0.07
N TYR A 148 -12.16 -2.72 0.41
CA TYR A 148 -11.74 -1.43 -0.16
C TYR A 148 -12.12 -1.19 -1.63
N GLY A 149 -12.88 -2.05 -2.27
CA GLY A 149 -13.51 -1.87 -3.59
C GLY A 149 -12.84 -0.85 -4.51
N ALA A 150 -13.65 0.07 -5.05
CA ALA A 150 -13.19 1.10 -5.99
C ALA A 150 -12.27 2.16 -5.34
N GLU A 151 -12.35 2.39 -4.03
CA GLU A 151 -11.47 3.36 -3.34
C GLU A 151 -10.01 2.90 -3.32
N GLY A 152 -9.75 1.60 -3.12
CA GLY A 152 -8.40 1.03 -3.24
C GLY A 152 -7.82 1.23 -4.64
N TRP A 153 -8.65 1.12 -5.69
CA TRP A 153 -8.24 1.41 -7.06
C TRP A 153 -7.89 2.87 -7.29
N LEU A 154 -8.60 3.81 -6.66
CA LEU A 154 -8.27 5.24 -6.73
C LEU A 154 -6.91 5.53 -6.11
N TRP A 155 -6.59 4.95 -4.93
CA TRP A 155 -5.26 5.07 -4.32
C TRP A 155 -4.17 4.42 -5.18
N ALA A 156 -4.46 3.28 -5.82
CA ALA A 156 -3.52 2.65 -6.74
C ALA A 156 -3.31 3.48 -8.02
N LEU A 157 -4.36 4.10 -8.56
CA LEU A 157 -4.25 5.02 -9.69
C LEU A 157 -3.39 6.24 -9.34
N PHE A 158 -3.55 6.78 -8.12
CA PHE A 158 -2.66 7.83 -7.62
C PHE A 158 -1.20 7.35 -7.58
N GLY A 159 -0.93 6.16 -7.05
CA GLY A 159 0.42 5.58 -7.00
C GLY A 159 1.03 5.41 -8.40
N LEU A 160 0.24 4.98 -9.38
CA LEU A 160 0.65 4.84 -10.78
C LEU A 160 1.02 6.22 -11.39
N CYS A 161 0.17 7.24 -11.21
CA CYS A 161 0.43 8.59 -11.70
C CYS A 161 1.64 9.22 -11.01
N GLN A 162 1.82 9.00 -9.70
CA GLN A 162 3.01 9.44 -8.97
C GLN A 162 4.28 8.82 -9.54
N ARG A 163 4.26 7.53 -9.88
CA ARG A 163 5.40 6.86 -10.51
C ARG A 163 5.73 7.47 -11.87
N GLN A 164 4.73 7.68 -12.73
CA GLN A 164 4.93 8.30 -14.05
C GLN A 164 5.53 9.72 -13.92
N TYR A 165 5.06 10.50 -12.95
CA TYR A 165 5.60 11.83 -12.67
C TYR A 165 7.07 11.78 -12.24
N VAL A 166 7.42 10.89 -11.30
CA VAL A 166 8.81 10.75 -10.82
C VAL A 166 9.75 10.28 -11.93
N ASP A 167 9.32 9.32 -12.76
CA ASP A 167 10.10 8.83 -13.89
C ASP A 167 10.28 9.94 -14.94
N GLY A 168 9.23 10.75 -15.20
CA GLY A 168 9.29 11.90 -16.10
C GLY A 168 10.29 12.97 -15.66
N ILE A 169 10.29 13.35 -14.37
CA ILE A 169 11.29 14.29 -13.83
C ILE A 169 12.70 13.74 -13.99
N SER A 170 12.91 12.46 -13.73
CA SER A 170 14.23 11.83 -13.83
C SER A 170 14.73 11.81 -15.27
N ALA A 171 13.86 11.59 -16.25
CA ALA A 171 14.18 11.63 -17.66
C ALA A 171 14.55 13.04 -18.14
N VAL A 172 13.83 14.08 -17.71
CA VAL A 172 14.13 15.48 -18.04
C VAL A 172 15.48 15.91 -17.46
N GLY A 173 15.82 15.47 -16.23
CA GLY A 173 17.08 15.82 -15.57
C GLY A 173 18.33 15.14 -16.14
N SER A 174 18.19 14.02 -16.85
CA SER A 174 19.30 13.27 -17.44
C SER A 174 19.57 13.60 -18.93
N GLY A 175 18.72 14.41 -19.56
CA GLY A 175 18.72 14.62 -21.01
C GLY A 175 19.70 15.65 -21.51
N GLY A 176 20.79 15.20 -22.08
CA GLY A 176 21.67 15.96 -23.00
C GLY A 176 21.19 15.96 -24.45
N GLU A 177 19.93 15.63 -24.76
CA GLU A 177 19.44 15.44 -26.12
C GLU A 177 18.43 16.51 -26.58
N THR A 178 18.60 16.95 -27.81
CA THR A 178 17.83 17.87 -28.66
C THR A 178 16.60 18.56 -28.04
N GLN A 179 16.58 19.86 -28.08
CA GLN A 179 15.57 20.80 -27.50
C GLN A 179 14.10 20.44 -27.78
N ARG A 180 13.81 19.74 -28.88
CA ARG A 180 12.45 19.31 -29.27
C ARG A 180 11.95 18.09 -28.45
N SER A 181 12.85 17.20 -28.08
CA SER A 181 12.59 16.06 -27.21
C SER A 181 12.32 16.51 -25.77
N SER A 182 13.03 17.55 -25.31
CA SER A 182 12.87 18.10 -23.96
C SER A 182 11.51 18.76 -23.71
N ALA A 183 10.96 19.46 -24.70
CA ALA A 183 9.65 20.13 -24.57
C ALA A 183 8.48 19.13 -24.46
N SER A 184 8.51 18.05 -25.27
CA SER A 184 7.47 17.00 -25.19
C SER A 184 7.56 16.20 -23.90
N ALA A 185 8.75 15.90 -23.40
CA ALA A 185 8.96 15.23 -22.12
C ALA A 185 8.49 16.11 -20.94
N LEU A 186 8.74 17.41 -20.99
CA LEU A 186 8.25 18.36 -19.98
C LEU A 186 6.72 18.41 -19.96
N ALA A 187 6.07 18.51 -21.11
CA ALA A 187 4.60 18.52 -21.21
C ALA A 187 3.99 17.20 -20.67
N ALA A 188 4.57 16.05 -21.00
CA ALA A 188 4.14 14.75 -20.47
C ALA A 188 4.30 14.69 -18.94
N THR A 189 5.41 15.21 -18.40
CA THR A 189 5.66 15.27 -16.96
C THR A 189 4.67 16.19 -16.25
N GLN A 190 4.36 17.36 -16.81
CA GLN A 190 3.34 18.26 -16.28
C GLN A 190 1.95 17.60 -16.26
N THR A 191 1.58 16.91 -17.34
CA THR A 191 0.32 16.16 -17.43
C THR A 191 0.26 15.09 -16.35
N ALA A 192 1.30 14.29 -16.17
CA ALA A 192 1.37 13.29 -15.10
C ALA A 192 1.31 13.94 -13.71
N GLY A 193 1.91 15.13 -13.54
CA GLY A 193 1.84 15.91 -12.32
C GLY A 193 0.42 16.35 -11.95
N LEU A 194 -0.37 16.81 -12.91
CA LEU A 194 -1.77 17.18 -12.70
C LEU A 194 -2.64 15.95 -12.43
N MET A 195 -2.49 14.88 -13.20
CA MET A 195 -3.23 13.62 -13.00
C MET A 195 -3.00 13.05 -11.60
N ARG A 196 -1.75 13.06 -11.11
CA ARG A 196 -1.44 12.55 -9.76
C ARG A 196 -2.12 13.37 -8.67
N LEU A 197 -2.13 14.71 -8.78
CA LEU A 197 -2.78 15.58 -7.79
C LEU A 197 -4.29 15.36 -7.78
N LEU A 198 -4.90 15.25 -8.96
CA LEU A 198 -6.33 14.98 -9.07
C LEU A 198 -6.68 13.57 -8.55
N ALA A 199 -5.88 12.56 -8.89
CA ALA A 199 -6.06 11.20 -8.36
C ALA A 199 -5.94 11.17 -6.84
N CYS A 200 -4.95 11.87 -6.26
CA CYS A 200 -4.78 12.01 -4.82
C CYS A 200 -6.01 12.65 -4.16
N LEU A 201 -6.47 13.78 -4.70
CA LEU A 201 -7.64 14.50 -4.19
C LEU A 201 -8.90 13.63 -4.22
N VAL A 202 -9.19 13.01 -5.38
CA VAL A 202 -10.37 12.14 -5.53
C VAL A 202 -10.27 10.94 -4.59
N ALA A 203 -9.12 10.27 -4.52
CA ALA A 203 -8.92 9.14 -3.61
C ALA A 203 -9.13 9.54 -2.15
N ALA A 204 -8.58 10.68 -1.72
CA ALA A 204 -8.73 11.16 -0.34
C ALA A 204 -10.18 11.52 -0.01
N VAL A 205 -10.88 12.25 -0.89
CA VAL A 205 -12.28 12.64 -0.68
C VAL A 205 -13.19 11.42 -0.63
N VAL A 206 -13.02 10.48 -1.57
CA VAL A 206 -13.81 9.25 -1.61
C VAL A 206 -13.56 8.41 -0.36
N PHE A 207 -12.31 8.29 0.05
CA PHE A 207 -11.93 7.55 1.25
C PHE A 207 -12.59 8.13 2.51
N VAL A 208 -12.46 9.44 2.76
CA VAL A 208 -13.12 10.11 3.90
C VAL A 208 -14.64 9.89 3.86
N TRP A 209 -15.26 9.99 2.68
CA TRP A 209 -16.70 9.79 2.55
C TRP A 209 -17.13 8.36 2.89
N GLN A 210 -16.39 7.34 2.40
CA GLN A 210 -16.68 5.93 2.70
C GLN A 210 -16.47 5.61 4.18
N GLU A 211 -15.35 6.05 4.75
CA GLU A 211 -15.03 5.83 6.17
C GLU A 211 -16.07 6.50 7.09
N GLN A 212 -16.52 7.73 6.76
CA GLN A 212 -17.57 8.39 7.53
C GLN A 212 -18.91 7.64 7.42
N LYS A 213 -19.21 7.07 6.26
CA LYS A 213 -20.42 6.28 6.06
C LYS A 213 -20.40 4.96 6.83
N GLU A 214 -19.23 4.32 6.92
CA GLU A 214 -19.06 3.02 7.57
C GLU A 214 -18.99 3.15 9.10
N PHE A 215 -18.19 4.09 9.60
CA PHE A 215 -17.88 4.21 11.02
C PHE A 215 -18.67 5.31 11.75
N SER A 216 -19.36 6.19 11.02
CA SER A 216 -20.12 7.31 11.61
C SER A 216 -19.30 8.11 12.65
N PHE A 217 -18.05 8.42 12.33
CA PHE A 217 -17.13 9.09 13.24
C PHE A 217 -17.70 10.39 13.83
N PRO A 218 -17.59 10.61 15.14
CA PRO A 218 -17.84 11.91 15.74
C PRO A 218 -16.96 13.01 15.13
N PRO A 219 -17.36 14.29 15.19
CA PRO A 219 -16.65 15.38 14.48
C PRO A 219 -15.16 15.47 14.81
N ILE A 220 -14.75 15.20 16.05
CA ILE A 220 -13.34 15.24 16.45
C ILE A 220 -12.53 14.12 15.80
N HIS A 221 -13.06 12.89 15.75
CA HIS A 221 -12.42 11.73 15.14
C HIS A 221 -12.31 11.93 13.61
N LEU A 222 -13.40 12.41 13.00
CA LEU A 222 -13.40 12.74 11.57
C LEU A 222 -12.37 13.83 11.23
N ALA A 223 -12.26 14.87 12.06
CA ALA A 223 -11.24 15.91 11.88
C ALA A 223 -9.82 15.34 11.92
N VAL A 224 -9.54 14.39 12.84
CA VAL A 224 -8.23 13.71 12.92
C VAL A 224 -8.00 12.82 11.70
N VAL A 225 -9.03 12.08 11.23
CA VAL A 225 -8.92 11.30 9.98
C VAL A 225 -8.58 12.20 8.79
N ILE A 226 -9.30 13.31 8.62
CA ILE A 226 -9.06 14.27 7.53
C ILE A 226 -7.64 14.85 7.63
N PHE A 227 -7.24 15.33 8.81
CA PHE A 227 -5.92 15.90 9.03
C PHE A 227 -4.81 14.89 8.74
N GLY A 228 -4.90 13.69 9.32
CA GLY A 228 -3.92 12.63 9.12
C GLY A 228 -3.84 12.18 7.66
N LEU A 229 -5.00 12.11 6.98
CA LEU A 229 -5.05 11.78 5.56
C LEU A 229 -4.44 12.89 4.68
N CYS A 230 -4.61 14.17 5.04
CA CYS A 230 -3.92 15.27 4.37
C CYS A 230 -2.39 15.15 4.52
N VAL A 231 -1.89 14.90 5.72
CA VAL A 231 -0.46 14.69 5.97
C VAL A 231 0.06 13.47 5.20
N LEU A 232 -0.68 12.37 5.21
CA LEU A 232 -0.35 11.16 4.44
C LEU A 232 -0.33 11.45 2.93
N SER A 233 -1.34 12.12 2.39
CA SER A 233 -1.45 12.49 0.98
C SER A 233 -0.26 13.34 0.52
N VAL A 234 0.12 14.34 1.32
CA VAL A 234 1.32 15.15 1.05
C VAL A 234 2.58 14.28 1.05
N SER A 235 2.71 13.39 2.03
CA SER A 235 3.84 12.46 2.12
C SER A 235 3.93 11.53 0.91
N LEU A 236 2.79 11.02 0.42
CA LEU A 236 2.71 10.18 -0.78
C LEU A 236 2.96 10.99 -2.06
N CYS A 237 2.54 12.25 -2.14
CA CYS A 237 2.90 13.14 -3.26
C CYS A 237 4.41 13.44 -3.33
N LEU A 238 5.09 13.45 -2.19
CA LEU A 238 6.55 13.62 -2.12
C LEU A 238 7.31 12.30 -2.21
N PHE A 239 6.60 11.17 -2.21
CA PHE A 239 7.22 9.85 -2.20
C PHE A 239 8.01 9.59 -3.48
N LYS A 240 9.27 9.18 -3.28
CA LYS A 240 10.16 8.65 -4.30
C LYS A 240 10.83 7.40 -3.74
N ARG A 241 10.80 6.32 -4.50
CA ARG A 241 11.52 5.11 -4.12
C ARG A 241 13.02 5.36 -4.19
N GLY A 242 13.75 4.95 -3.18
CA GLY A 242 15.20 5.10 -3.08
C GLY A 242 15.64 5.02 -1.63
N GLU A 243 16.93 5.12 -1.41
CA GLU A 243 17.50 5.14 -0.08
C GLU A 243 16.88 6.26 0.77
N SER A 244 16.52 5.92 1.99
CA SER A 244 16.03 6.91 2.95
C SER A 244 17.16 7.86 3.33
N ARG A 245 16.84 9.15 3.42
CA ARG A 245 17.77 10.15 3.95
C ARG A 245 18.10 9.89 5.42
N ILE A 246 17.19 9.24 6.13
CA ILE A 246 17.35 8.86 7.53
C ILE A 246 17.78 7.39 7.56
N GLN A 247 19.05 7.15 7.89
CA GLN A 247 19.57 5.82 8.12
C GLN A 247 19.63 5.60 9.63
N PRO A 248 18.76 4.74 10.18
CA PRO A 248 18.73 4.45 11.61
C PRO A 248 19.90 3.53 12.01
N SER A 249 20.06 3.31 13.33
CA SER A 249 21.02 2.31 13.83
C SER A 249 20.75 0.93 13.22
N GLU A 250 21.78 0.08 13.09
CA GLU A 250 21.68 -1.20 12.39
C GLU A 250 20.58 -2.12 12.94
N LYS A 251 20.33 -2.09 14.26
CA LYS A 251 19.22 -2.86 14.87
C LYS A 251 17.86 -2.41 14.33
N ILE A 252 17.62 -1.09 14.31
CA ILE A 252 16.37 -0.51 13.79
C ILE A 252 16.29 -0.75 12.28
N ALA A 253 17.39 -0.55 11.54
CA ALA A 253 17.47 -0.82 10.11
C ALA A 253 17.11 -2.27 9.77
N SER A 254 17.60 -3.22 10.52
CA SER A 254 17.27 -4.65 10.36
C SER A 254 15.78 -4.91 10.57
N THR A 255 15.19 -4.32 11.61
CA THR A 255 13.74 -4.44 11.89
C THR A 255 12.90 -3.82 10.78
N LEU A 256 13.25 -2.62 10.30
CA LEU A 256 12.55 -1.95 9.20
C LEU A 256 12.60 -2.78 7.90
N ARG A 257 13.79 -3.30 7.55
CA ARG A 257 13.95 -4.18 6.38
C ARG A 257 13.15 -5.47 6.52
N PHE A 258 13.09 -6.06 7.72
CA PHE A 258 12.29 -7.24 8.00
C PHE A 258 10.81 -6.95 7.82
N ILE A 259 10.27 -5.91 8.47
CA ILE A 259 8.87 -5.49 8.34
C ILE A 259 8.57 -5.14 6.87
N GLY A 260 9.43 -4.34 6.21
CA GLY A 260 9.26 -3.95 4.82
C GLY A 260 9.24 -5.13 3.85
N ARG A 261 9.96 -6.22 4.16
CA ARG A 261 9.99 -7.46 3.37
C ARG A 261 8.76 -8.33 3.60
N TYR A 262 8.36 -8.51 4.86
CA TYR A 262 7.33 -9.45 5.27
C TYR A 262 6.02 -8.76 5.69
N THR A 263 5.77 -7.56 5.17
CA THR A 263 4.64 -6.72 5.56
C THR A 263 3.29 -7.43 5.48
N LEU A 264 3.03 -8.14 4.37
CA LEU A 264 1.75 -8.79 4.15
C LEU A 264 1.62 -10.11 4.93
N GLU A 265 2.72 -10.79 5.15
CA GLU A 265 2.78 -11.97 6.02
C GLU A 265 2.52 -11.58 7.48
N ILE A 266 3.10 -10.47 7.95
CA ILE A 266 2.84 -9.92 9.29
C ILE A 266 1.36 -9.54 9.44
N TYR A 267 0.80 -8.84 8.46
CA TYR A 267 -0.62 -8.53 8.41
C TYR A 267 -1.48 -9.78 8.51
N ALA A 268 -1.19 -10.79 7.68
CA ALA A 268 -1.96 -12.02 7.62
C ALA A 268 -1.91 -12.82 8.93
N ILE A 269 -0.73 -12.96 9.51
CA ILE A 269 -0.53 -13.66 10.79
C ILE A 269 -1.29 -12.95 11.90
N GLN A 270 -1.16 -11.62 11.98
CA GLN A 270 -1.83 -10.82 12.99
C GLN A 270 -3.36 -10.96 12.88
N LEU A 271 -3.93 -10.82 11.68
CA LEU A 271 -5.37 -10.95 11.47
C LEU A 271 -5.85 -12.36 11.84
N ALA A 272 -5.18 -13.41 11.34
CA ALA A 272 -5.53 -14.79 11.66
C ALA A 272 -5.44 -15.10 13.17
N CYS A 273 -4.41 -14.57 13.86
CA CYS A 273 -4.28 -14.74 15.30
C CYS A 273 -5.42 -14.03 16.05
N SER A 274 -5.78 -12.81 15.66
CA SER A 274 -6.88 -12.07 16.29
C SER A 274 -8.22 -12.79 16.13
N GLU A 275 -8.54 -13.25 14.90
CA GLU A 275 -9.73 -14.05 14.60
C GLU A 275 -9.79 -15.35 15.42
N LEU A 276 -8.67 -16.06 15.53
CA LEU A 276 -8.60 -17.30 16.30
C LEU A 276 -8.74 -17.06 17.80
N ILE A 277 -8.16 -15.98 18.35
CA ILE A 277 -8.26 -15.64 19.76
C ILE A 277 -9.72 -15.36 20.13
N VAL A 278 -10.41 -14.53 19.35
CA VAL A 278 -11.84 -14.23 19.58
C VAL A 278 -12.69 -15.50 19.53
N LYS A 279 -12.38 -16.41 18.61
CA LYS A 279 -13.11 -17.67 18.45
C LYS A 279 -12.87 -18.67 19.60
N LEU A 280 -11.63 -18.72 20.13
CA LEU A 280 -11.23 -19.68 21.14
C LEU A 280 -11.53 -19.22 22.59
N VAL A 281 -11.69 -17.91 22.81
CA VAL A 281 -11.92 -17.33 24.13
C VAL A 281 -13.30 -16.66 24.15
N PRO A 282 -14.38 -17.40 24.46
CA PRO A 282 -15.71 -16.83 24.58
C PRO A 282 -15.73 -15.72 25.66
N GLY A 283 -16.18 -14.52 25.29
CA GLY A 283 -16.23 -13.34 26.18
C GLY A 283 -15.11 -12.32 25.94
N LEU A 284 -14.20 -12.54 24.98
CA LEU A 284 -13.29 -11.53 24.46
C LEU A 284 -13.84 -10.80 23.21
N SER A 285 -14.94 -11.30 22.64
CA SER A 285 -15.64 -10.56 21.57
C SER A 285 -16.34 -9.34 22.19
N PRO A 286 -16.12 -8.12 21.67
CA PRO A 286 -16.86 -6.95 22.08
C PRO A 286 -18.37 -7.08 21.85
#